data_b008dd9e7de5c1ed244da1fae245eee1
#
_entry.id   b008dd9e7de5c1ed244da1fae245eee1
#
_cell.length_a   1.000
_cell.length_b   1.000
_cell.length_c   1.000
_cell.angle_alpha   90.00
_cell.angle_beta   90.00
_cell.angle_gamma   90.00
#
_symmetry.space_group_name_H-M   'P 1'
#
loop_
_entity.id
_entity.type
_entity.pdbx_description
1 polymer ?
#
loop_
_entity_poly.entity_id
_entity_poly.type
_entity_poly.pdbx_seq_one_letter_code
_entity_poly.pdbx_strand_id
1 'polypeptide(L)'
;MARLARAVVPSAPHHVLQRGNPGQRIFSTNEDFREYLALVAEGCANARVAIVGYCLLPKHLHLVLVPPNAKALRNALGEAHRRFTRAINTRRARKGGLFYGRFAS
;
A
#
# COMPACT_ATOMS: atom_id res chain seq x y z
N MET A 1 1.59 9.34 21.22
CA MET A 1 0.40 8.46 21.36
C MET A 1 0.74 7.05 20.91
N ALA A 2 0.42 6.08 21.73
CA ALA A 2 0.66 4.69 21.38
C ALA A 2 -0.29 4.24 20.26
N ARG A 3 0.21 3.42 19.34
CA ARG A 3 -0.60 2.78 18.32
C ARG A 3 -0.97 1.38 18.76
N LEU A 4 -2.22 1.03 18.51
CA LEU A 4 -2.64 -0.36 18.69
C LEU A 4 -2.06 -1.21 17.54
N ALA A 5 -1.66 -2.42 17.89
CA ALA A 5 -1.23 -3.38 16.88
C ALA A 5 -2.42 -3.75 15.99
N ARG A 6 -2.18 -3.96 14.70
CA ARG A 6 -3.21 -4.48 13.81
C ARG A 6 -3.56 -5.91 14.20
N ALA A 7 -4.86 -6.20 14.22
CA ALA A 7 -5.31 -7.57 14.35
C ALA A 7 -5.23 -8.22 12.96
N VAL A 8 -4.42 -9.27 12.83
CA VAL A 8 -4.28 -10.01 11.59
C VAL A 8 -4.74 -11.43 11.80
N VAL A 9 -5.75 -11.85 11.03
CA VAL A 9 -6.28 -13.20 11.05
C VAL A 9 -5.74 -13.93 9.82
N PRO A 10 -4.84 -14.90 9.99
CA PRO A 10 -4.30 -15.64 8.85
C PRO A 10 -5.39 -16.28 8.00
N SER A 11 -5.21 -16.24 6.68
CA SER A 11 -6.11 -16.82 5.68
C SER A 11 -7.50 -16.20 5.61
N ALA A 12 -7.70 -15.05 6.26
CA ALA A 12 -8.95 -14.27 6.16
C ALA A 12 -8.74 -13.02 5.33
N PRO A 13 -9.77 -12.55 4.60
CA PRO A 13 -9.67 -11.30 3.86
C PRO A 13 -9.51 -10.09 4.79
N HIS A 14 -8.63 -9.19 4.44
CA HIS A 14 -8.42 -7.94 5.16
C HIS A 14 -8.63 -6.77 4.22
N HIS A 15 -9.44 -5.81 4.62
CA HIS A 15 -9.58 -4.55 3.91
C HIS A 15 -8.46 -3.61 4.36
N VAL A 16 -7.59 -3.26 3.43
CA VAL A 16 -6.47 -2.35 3.67
C VAL A 16 -6.85 -0.98 3.11
N LEU A 17 -6.72 0.04 3.95
CA LEU A 17 -6.92 1.44 3.56
C LEU A 17 -5.60 2.19 3.74
N GLN A 18 -5.17 2.90 2.72
CA GLN A 18 -4.01 3.79 2.79
C GLN A 18 -4.38 5.14 2.21
N ARG A 19 -4.08 6.19 2.95
CA ARG A 19 -4.33 7.56 2.53
C ARG A 19 -3.01 8.23 2.13
N GLY A 20 -3.10 9.22 1.23
CA GLY A 20 -1.99 10.11 0.95
C GLY A 20 -1.84 11.17 2.03
N ASN A 21 -0.65 11.76 2.15
CA ASN A 21 -0.45 12.92 3.02
C ASN A 21 -1.40 14.06 2.60
N PRO A 22 -1.84 14.90 3.56
CA PRO A 22 -2.71 16.03 3.23
C PRO A 22 -2.15 16.85 2.07
N GLY A 23 -3.01 17.14 1.09
CA GLY A 23 -2.61 17.90 -0.10
C GLY A 23 -1.85 17.11 -1.14
N GLN A 24 -1.59 15.83 -0.92
CA GLN A 24 -0.87 14.98 -1.88
C GLN A 24 -1.81 14.02 -2.58
N ARG A 25 -1.63 13.91 -3.90
CA ARG A 25 -2.24 12.83 -4.67
C ARG A 25 -1.29 11.63 -4.67
N ILE A 26 -1.82 10.45 -4.36
CA ILE A 26 -1.04 9.22 -4.52
C ILE A 26 -0.86 8.95 -6.01
N PHE A 27 -1.94 9.09 -6.76
CA PHE A 27 -1.96 8.81 -8.20
C PHE A 27 -2.38 10.05 -8.98
N SER A 28 -1.63 10.38 -10.03
CA SER A 28 -1.93 11.48 -10.93
C SER A 28 -2.06 11.06 -12.38
N THR A 29 -1.45 9.93 -12.76
CA THR A 29 -1.41 9.44 -14.14
C THR A 29 -1.72 7.95 -14.18
N ASN A 30 -2.04 7.44 -15.37
CA ASN A 30 -2.23 6.00 -15.56
C ASN A 30 -0.94 5.23 -15.28
N GLU A 31 0.21 5.82 -15.55
CA GLU A 31 1.50 5.21 -15.21
C GLU A 31 1.65 5.01 -13.72
N ASP A 32 1.19 5.97 -12.90
CA ASP A 32 1.23 5.85 -11.44
C ASP A 32 0.43 4.64 -10.98
N PHE A 33 -0.79 4.47 -11.51
CA PHE A 33 -1.63 3.32 -11.16
C PHE A 33 -0.96 2.00 -11.54
N ARG A 34 -0.43 1.91 -12.75
CA ARG A 34 0.21 0.68 -13.24
C ARG A 34 1.45 0.32 -12.42
N GLU A 35 2.26 1.32 -12.10
CA GLU A 35 3.47 1.10 -11.30
C GLU A 35 3.14 0.63 -9.90
N TYR A 36 2.15 1.24 -9.27
CA TYR A 36 1.70 0.83 -7.94
C TYR A 36 1.24 -0.62 -7.94
N LEU A 37 0.39 -0.98 -8.89
CA LEU A 37 -0.12 -2.36 -8.97
C LEU A 37 0.99 -3.37 -9.21
N ALA A 38 1.98 -3.04 -10.03
CA ALA A 38 3.12 -3.92 -10.27
C ALA A 38 3.94 -4.14 -9.00
N LEU A 39 4.20 -3.07 -8.24
CA LEU A 39 4.95 -3.16 -6.99
C LEU A 39 4.20 -3.95 -5.92
N VAL A 40 2.90 -3.71 -5.79
CA VAL A 40 2.06 -4.45 -4.83
C VAL A 40 1.95 -5.92 -5.23
N ALA A 41 1.80 -6.21 -6.51
CA ALA A 41 1.75 -7.59 -6.99
C ALA A 41 3.04 -8.33 -6.65
N GLU A 42 4.20 -7.69 -6.86
CA GLU A 42 5.50 -8.27 -6.52
C GLU A 42 5.61 -8.51 -5.01
N GLY A 43 5.28 -7.51 -4.20
CA GLY A 43 5.34 -7.64 -2.74
C GLY A 43 4.42 -8.71 -2.20
N CYS A 44 3.19 -8.78 -2.73
CA CYS A 44 2.22 -9.78 -2.34
C CYS A 44 2.66 -11.19 -2.75
N ALA A 45 3.21 -11.35 -3.96
CA ALA A 45 3.73 -12.63 -4.41
C ALA A 45 4.86 -13.11 -3.50
N ASN A 46 5.80 -12.23 -3.16
CA ASN A 46 6.93 -12.58 -2.28
C ASN A 46 6.48 -12.95 -0.87
N ALA A 47 5.43 -12.31 -0.36
CA ALA A 47 4.91 -12.58 0.99
C ALA A 47 3.77 -13.61 1.00
N ARG A 48 3.44 -14.17 -0.17
CA ARG A 48 2.35 -15.14 -0.34
C ARG A 48 0.99 -14.59 0.08
N VAL A 49 0.77 -13.31 -0.17
CA VAL A 49 -0.51 -12.64 0.07
C VAL A 49 -1.34 -12.69 -1.19
N ALA A 50 -2.57 -13.18 -1.09
CA ALA A 50 -3.49 -13.18 -2.23
C ALA A 50 -4.17 -11.82 -2.34
N ILE A 51 -4.24 -11.28 -3.55
CA ILE A 51 -4.97 -10.05 -3.84
C ILE A 51 -6.35 -10.44 -4.35
N VAL A 52 -7.40 -10.08 -3.59
CA VAL A 52 -8.78 -10.38 -3.94
C VAL A 52 -9.40 -9.23 -4.73
N GLY A 53 -9.05 -8.00 -4.40
CA GLY A 53 -9.58 -6.84 -5.10
C GLY A 53 -8.87 -5.57 -4.70
N TYR A 54 -9.14 -4.50 -5.42
CA TYR A 54 -8.58 -3.19 -5.11
C TYR A 54 -9.43 -2.07 -5.68
N CYS A 55 -9.26 -0.88 -5.09
CA CYS A 55 -9.82 0.35 -5.63
C CYS A 55 -8.79 1.46 -5.40
N LEU A 56 -8.27 2.03 -6.48
CA LEU A 56 -7.23 3.05 -6.42
C LEU A 56 -7.83 4.40 -6.80
N LEU A 57 -7.83 5.33 -5.85
CA LEU A 57 -8.35 6.68 -6.04
C LEU A 57 -7.22 7.68 -5.90
N PRO A 58 -7.34 8.90 -6.44
CA PRO A 58 -6.22 9.85 -6.44
C PRO A 58 -5.59 10.09 -5.07
N LYS A 59 -6.39 10.10 -3.99
CA LYS A 59 -5.90 10.46 -2.65
C LYS A 59 -5.93 9.35 -1.63
N HIS A 60 -6.51 8.21 -1.95
CA HIS A 60 -6.54 7.03 -1.08
C HIS A 60 -6.73 5.76 -1.89
N LEU A 61 -6.39 4.65 -1.30
CA LEU A 61 -6.52 3.36 -1.96
C LEU A 61 -7.06 2.31 -1.00
N HIS A 62 -7.70 1.33 -1.57
CA HIS A 62 -8.28 0.20 -0.87
C HIS A 62 -7.79 -1.08 -1.50
N LEU A 63 -7.38 -2.04 -0.68
CA LEU A 63 -7.00 -3.37 -1.13
C LEU A 63 -7.75 -4.39 -0.29
N VAL A 64 -8.11 -5.51 -0.89
CA VAL A 64 -8.61 -6.67 -0.15
C VAL A 64 -7.58 -7.77 -0.32
N LEU A 65 -6.90 -8.11 0.76
CA LEU A 65 -5.76 -9.02 0.77
C LEU A 65 -6.00 -10.17 1.74
N VAL A 66 -5.51 -11.34 1.38
CA VAL A 66 -5.57 -12.52 2.25
C VAL A 66 -4.14 -12.93 2.63
N PRO A 67 -3.70 -12.62 3.87
CA PRO A 67 -2.35 -12.95 4.31
C PRO A 67 -2.27 -14.37 4.88
N PRO A 68 -1.14 -15.08 4.68
CA PRO A 68 -0.94 -16.39 5.29
C PRO A 68 -0.52 -16.34 6.75
N ASN A 69 -0.01 -15.19 7.22
CA ASN A 69 0.46 -15.02 8.60
C ASN A 69 0.40 -13.56 9.02
N ALA A 70 0.69 -13.30 10.29
CA ALA A 70 0.52 -11.98 10.90
C ALA A 70 1.44 -10.90 10.31
N LYS A 71 2.60 -11.26 9.78
CA LYS A 71 3.58 -10.30 9.26
C LYS A 71 3.44 -10.05 7.77
N ALA A 72 2.64 -10.84 7.08
CA ALA A 72 2.62 -10.84 5.61
C ALA A 72 2.14 -9.52 5.01
N LEU A 73 1.12 -8.87 5.60
CA LEU A 73 0.63 -7.59 5.09
C LEU A 73 1.73 -6.52 5.13
N ARG A 74 2.40 -6.41 6.27
CA ARG A 74 3.49 -5.45 6.43
C ARG A 74 4.65 -5.76 5.48
N ASN A 75 4.99 -7.03 5.34
CA ASN A 75 6.06 -7.44 4.43
C ASN A 75 5.72 -7.17 2.97
N ALA A 76 4.47 -7.44 2.58
CA ALA A 76 4.01 -7.21 1.21
C ALA A 76 3.98 -5.73 0.85
N LEU A 77 3.45 -4.90 1.75
CA LEU A 77 3.16 -3.49 1.44
C LEU A 77 4.30 -2.54 1.80
N GLY A 78 5.09 -2.86 2.83
CA GLY A 78 6.13 -1.96 3.31
C GLY A 78 7.14 -1.58 2.22
N GLU A 79 7.73 -2.57 1.58
CA GLU A 79 8.71 -2.32 0.51
C GLU A 79 8.06 -1.73 -0.73
N ALA A 80 6.86 -2.22 -1.09
CA ALA A 80 6.12 -1.70 -2.23
C ALA A 80 5.85 -0.20 -2.06
N HIS A 81 5.39 0.22 -0.88
CA HIS A 81 5.10 1.63 -0.61
C HIS A 81 6.36 2.49 -0.58
N ARG A 82 7.48 1.97 -0.04
CA ARG A 82 8.75 2.69 -0.07
C ARG A 82 9.25 2.90 -1.50
N ARG A 83 9.19 1.85 -2.32
CA ARG A 83 9.63 1.93 -3.72
C ARG A 83 8.73 2.85 -4.53
N PHE A 84 7.42 2.78 -4.30
CA PHE A 84 6.47 3.65 -4.99
C PHE A 84 6.69 5.12 -4.60
N THR A 85 6.89 5.42 -3.31
CA THR A 85 7.18 6.77 -2.85
C THR A 85 8.43 7.33 -3.53
N ARG A 86 9.50 6.52 -3.64
CA ARG A 86 10.72 6.93 -4.33
C ARG A 86 10.47 7.26 -5.81
N ALA A 87 9.73 6.39 -6.48
CA ALA A 87 9.42 6.58 -7.90
C ALA A 87 8.61 7.86 -8.12
N ILE A 88 7.59 8.09 -7.30
CA ILE A 88 6.76 9.30 -7.39
C ILE A 88 7.57 10.54 -7.06
N ASN A 89 8.42 10.50 -6.04
CA ASN A 89 9.26 11.64 -5.67
C ASN A 89 10.22 12.01 -6.81
N THR A 90 10.81 11.04 -7.47
CA THR A 90 11.66 11.27 -8.64
C THR A 90 10.85 11.87 -9.78
N ARG A 91 9.70 11.27 -10.09
CA ARG A 91 8.85 11.69 -11.22
C ARG A 91 8.32 13.11 -11.05
N ARG A 92 7.97 13.49 -9.81
CA ARG A 92 7.37 14.81 -9.51
C ARG A 92 8.36 15.80 -8.93
N ALA A 93 9.65 15.46 -8.84
CA ALA A 93 10.70 16.29 -8.25
C ALA A 93 10.30 16.78 -6.85
N ARG A 94 9.80 15.88 -6.00
CA ARG A 94 9.38 16.17 -4.64
C ARG A 94 10.17 15.35 -3.62
N LYS A 95 10.06 15.72 -2.34
CA LYS A 95 10.71 15.03 -1.22
C LYS A 95 9.67 14.66 -0.18
N GLY A 96 10.05 13.74 0.71
CA GLY A 96 9.25 13.38 1.86
C GLY A 96 8.25 12.27 1.59
N GLY A 97 7.45 11.93 2.61
CA GLY A 97 6.50 10.85 2.54
C GLY A 97 5.34 11.16 1.60
N LEU A 98 4.91 10.15 0.87
CA LEU A 98 3.73 10.23 0.02
C LEU A 98 2.49 9.79 0.76
N PHE A 99 2.62 8.78 1.62
CA PHE A 99 1.51 8.20 2.37
C PHE A 99 1.40 8.80 3.76
N TYR A 100 0.16 8.90 4.25
CA TYR A 100 -0.12 9.42 5.58
C TYR A 100 -0.12 8.27 6.59
N GLY A 101 1.00 8.10 7.29
CA GLY A 101 1.15 7.07 8.29
C GLY A 101 1.12 5.66 7.70
N ARG A 102 0.89 4.67 8.57
CA ARG A 102 0.76 3.28 8.18
C ARG A 102 -0.63 3.01 7.61
N PHE A 103 -0.74 1.97 6.79
CA PHE A 103 -2.06 1.55 6.31
C PHE A 103 -2.90 1.02 7.48
N ALA A 104 -4.22 1.19 7.36
CA ALA A 104 -5.20 0.61 8.28
C ALA A 104 -5.71 -0.70 7.69
N SER A 105 -5.98 -1.65 8.57
CA SER A 105 -6.56 -2.92 8.14
C SER A 105 -7.51 -3.48 9.18
#